data_6ab338a1ffae9c618121f4c2fb68ccdf
#
_entry.id   6ab338a1ffae9c618121f4c2fb68ccdf
#
_cell.length_a   1.000
_cell.length_b   1.000
_cell.length_c   1.000
_cell.angle_alpha   90.00
_cell.angle_beta   90.00
_cell.angle_gamma   90.00
#
_symmetry.space_group_name_H-M   'P 1'
#
loop_
_entity.id
_entity.type
_entity.pdbx_description
1 polymer ?
#
loop_
_entity_poly.entity_id
_entity_poly.type
_entity_poly.pdbx_seq_one_letter_code
_entity_poly.pdbx_strand_id
1 'polypeptide(L)'
;RSYGFRELGAEIIPYHKIDEIYDRVNREDIVLDYIDQCNSIFSKFGIEPSIPDYPKVMYKFLGRKVWKDTINSISRSEEKWSAGYFVKPVRSKAFTGKIISSISDLVGCGNYSEDYDVLVSEPLDICAEWRCFIIYDEIVDVRPYGLLLDRSRKSYRYHYDFKVLDSMMEAFISWEERPMACSLDICVTKDGQTLLRS
;
A
#
# COMPACT_ATOMS: atom_id res chain seq x y z
N ARG A 1 11.54 -16.69 -3.58
CA ARG A 1 11.31 -15.88 -2.36
C ARG A 1 12.01 -16.47 -1.13
N SER A 2 12.04 -17.79 -0.97
CA SER A 2 12.68 -18.48 0.18
C SER A 2 14.21 -18.48 0.17
N TYR A 3 14.85 -18.14 -0.96
CA TYR A 3 16.32 -18.19 -1.08
C TYR A 3 17.03 -17.31 -0.05
N GLY A 4 16.60 -16.05 0.11
CA GLY A 4 17.21 -15.15 1.08
C GLY A 4 17.13 -15.63 2.54
N PHE A 5 16.02 -16.26 2.93
CA PHE A 5 15.88 -16.83 4.27
C PHE A 5 16.80 -18.04 4.48
N ARG A 6 17.01 -18.85 3.42
CA ARG A 6 17.96 -19.97 3.48
C ARG A 6 19.39 -19.49 3.67
N GLU A 7 19.79 -18.40 3.00
CA GLU A 7 21.10 -17.79 3.18
C GLU A 7 21.30 -17.26 4.63
N LEU A 8 20.22 -16.87 5.30
CA LEU A 8 20.22 -16.48 6.71
C LEU A 8 20.16 -17.68 7.68
N GLY A 9 20.23 -18.91 7.17
CA GLY A 9 20.21 -20.14 7.96
C GLY A 9 18.82 -20.62 8.41
N ALA A 10 17.73 -20.05 7.86
CA ALA A 10 16.40 -20.49 8.19
C ALA A 10 16.08 -21.86 7.55
N GLU A 11 15.41 -22.71 8.29
CA GLU A 11 14.80 -23.92 7.75
C GLU A 11 13.60 -23.56 6.88
N ILE A 12 13.51 -24.13 5.69
CA ILE A 12 12.43 -23.86 4.73
C ILE A 12 11.51 -25.06 4.65
N ILE A 13 10.28 -24.85 5.07
CA ILE A 13 9.20 -25.86 4.98
C ILE A 13 8.26 -25.46 3.84
N PRO A 14 8.35 -26.12 2.67
CA PRO A 14 7.44 -25.84 1.57
C PRO A 14 6.05 -26.42 1.83
N TYR A 15 5.01 -25.74 1.35
CA TYR A 15 3.63 -26.19 1.39
C TYR A 15 2.89 -25.73 0.13
N HIS A 16 1.77 -26.36 -0.21
CA HIS A 16 0.93 -25.96 -1.34
C HIS A 16 -0.32 -25.20 -0.93
N LYS A 17 -0.87 -25.51 0.24
CA LYS A 17 -2.03 -24.83 0.84
C LYS A 17 -1.76 -24.52 2.28
N ILE A 18 -2.27 -23.40 2.74
CA ILE A 18 -2.07 -22.93 4.13
C ILE A 18 -2.58 -23.97 5.15
N ASP A 19 -3.64 -24.70 4.84
CA ASP A 19 -4.22 -25.73 5.70
C ASP A 19 -3.22 -26.83 6.08
N GLU A 20 -2.23 -27.11 5.22
CA GLU A 20 -1.21 -28.16 5.46
C GLU A 20 -0.29 -27.79 6.63
N ILE A 21 -0.13 -26.50 6.89
CA ILE A 21 0.76 -25.98 7.92
C ILE A 21 0.00 -25.30 9.07
N TYR A 22 -1.29 -25.03 8.91
CA TYR A 22 -2.07 -24.19 9.84
C TYR A 22 -1.91 -24.62 11.30
N ASP A 23 -2.05 -25.91 11.60
CA ASP A 23 -1.94 -26.43 12.98
C ASP A 23 -0.51 -26.43 13.53
N ARG A 24 0.50 -26.50 12.65
CA ARG A 24 1.92 -26.60 13.00
C ARG A 24 2.63 -25.26 13.14
N VAL A 25 2.10 -24.20 12.52
CA VAL A 25 2.70 -22.86 12.57
C VAL A 25 2.68 -22.33 14.01
N ASN A 26 3.82 -21.81 14.46
CA ASN A 26 4.03 -21.13 15.74
C ASN A 26 4.21 -19.64 15.54
N ARG A 27 4.21 -18.87 16.65
CA ARG A 27 4.34 -17.38 16.57
C ARG A 27 5.70 -16.91 16.07
N GLU A 28 6.72 -17.71 16.21
CA GLU A 28 8.10 -17.43 15.80
C GLU A 28 8.36 -17.76 14.33
N ASP A 29 7.42 -18.45 13.67
CA ASP A 29 7.58 -18.86 12.28
C ASP A 29 7.28 -17.68 11.32
N ILE A 30 8.05 -17.60 10.23
CA ILE A 30 7.82 -16.63 9.15
C ILE A 30 7.02 -17.32 8.04
N VAL A 31 5.78 -16.89 7.85
CA VAL A 31 4.90 -17.39 6.78
C VAL A 31 4.97 -16.48 5.56
N LEU A 32 5.29 -17.07 4.40
CA LEU A 32 5.39 -16.37 3.12
C LEU A 32 4.29 -16.84 2.17
N ASP A 33 3.18 -16.10 2.13
CA ASP A 33 2.05 -16.42 1.26
C ASP A 33 1.34 -15.15 0.76
N TYR A 34 0.17 -15.29 0.15
CA TYR A 34 -0.74 -14.21 -0.16
C TYR A 34 -1.33 -13.61 1.13
N ILE A 35 -1.71 -12.34 1.07
CA ILE A 35 -2.21 -11.57 2.23
C ILE A 35 -3.36 -12.29 2.93
N ASP A 36 -4.32 -12.83 2.18
CA ASP A 36 -5.48 -13.51 2.77
C ASP A 36 -5.08 -14.78 3.52
N GLN A 37 -4.09 -15.52 3.01
CA GLN A 37 -3.54 -16.71 3.67
C GLN A 37 -2.77 -16.33 4.94
N CYS A 38 -1.95 -15.27 4.88
CA CYS A 38 -1.27 -14.76 6.07
C CYS A 38 -2.27 -14.24 7.12
N ASN A 39 -3.37 -13.61 6.71
CA ASN A 39 -4.41 -13.15 7.62
C ASN A 39 -5.08 -14.30 8.39
N SER A 40 -5.21 -15.50 7.78
CA SER A 40 -5.74 -16.66 8.49
C SER A 40 -4.81 -17.10 9.62
N ILE A 41 -3.51 -17.04 9.40
CA ILE A 41 -2.49 -17.32 10.45
C ILE A 41 -2.51 -16.23 11.52
N PHE A 42 -2.62 -14.95 11.15
CA PHE A 42 -2.76 -13.88 12.14
C PHE A 42 -3.98 -14.09 13.02
N SER A 43 -5.11 -14.47 12.44
CA SER A 43 -6.35 -14.76 13.19
C SER A 43 -6.16 -15.93 14.17
N LYS A 44 -5.42 -16.98 13.78
CA LYS A 44 -5.07 -18.11 14.67
C LYS A 44 -4.40 -17.62 15.96
N PHE A 45 -3.55 -16.60 15.86
CA PHE A 45 -2.79 -16.06 17.00
C PHE A 45 -3.44 -14.83 17.65
N GLY A 46 -4.65 -14.45 17.23
CA GLY A 46 -5.32 -13.24 17.72
C GLY A 46 -4.57 -11.95 17.35
N ILE A 47 -3.86 -11.95 16.21
CA ILE A 47 -3.15 -10.79 15.70
C ILE A 47 -4.04 -10.08 14.70
N GLU A 48 -4.34 -8.81 14.94
CA GLU A 48 -5.02 -7.94 13.98
C GLU A 48 -3.97 -7.08 13.26
N PRO A 49 -3.75 -7.31 11.96
CA PRO A 49 -2.81 -6.48 11.21
C PRO A 49 -3.33 -5.05 11.10
N SER A 50 -2.41 -4.08 11.20
CA SER A 50 -2.75 -2.68 10.98
C SER A 50 -3.37 -2.46 9.61
N ILE A 51 -4.43 -1.66 9.55
CA ILE A 51 -5.05 -1.27 8.28
C ILE A 51 -4.12 -0.23 7.62
N PRO A 52 -3.72 -0.45 6.37
CA PRO A 52 -2.91 0.53 5.65
C PRO A 52 -3.74 1.80 5.39
N ASP A 53 -3.50 2.83 6.18
CA ASP A 53 -4.12 4.14 6.09
C ASP A 53 -3.04 5.23 6.18
N TYR A 54 -3.43 6.48 6.00
CA TYR A 54 -2.55 7.61 6.22
C TYR A 54 -2.74 8.12 7.66
N PRO A 55 -1.73 7.99 8.55
CA PRO A 55 -1.81 8.61 9.86
C PRO A 55 -1.82 10.14 9.71
N LYS A 56 -2.52 10.84 10.58
CA LYS A 56 -2.70 12.31 10.50
C LYS A 56 -1.37 13.07 10.42
N VAL A 57 -0.34 12.59 11.10
CA VAL A 57 1.00 13.17 11.10
C VAL A 57 1.63 13.20 9.70
N MET A 58 1.20 12.33 8.79
CA MET A 58 1.68 12.23 7.42
C MET A 58 0.89 13.07 6.42
N TYR A 59 -0.24 13.67 6.80
CA TYR A 59 -1.13 14.40 5.87
C TYR A 59 -0.44 15.56 5.15
N LYS A 60 0.50 16.23 5.79
CA LYS A 60 1.27 17.34 5.18
C LYS A 60 2.11 16.92 3.97
N PHE A 61 2.36 15.63 3.79
CA PHE A 61 3.14 15.09 2.68
C PHE A 61 2.28 14.53 1.53
N LEU A 62 0.95 14.56 1.66
CA LEU A 62 0.06 14.00 0.64
C LEU A 62 0.01 14.86 -0.63
N GLY A 63 0.18 16.18 -0.51
CA GLY A 63 0.11 17.13 -1.62
C GLY A 63 -1.25 17.18 -2.34
N ARG A 64 -2.27 16.49 -1.79
CA ARG A 64 -3.62 16.39 -2.34
C ARG A 64 -4.64 16.09 -1.24
N LYS A 65 -5.90 16.30 -1.54
CA LYS A 65 -6.99 15.85 -0.67
C LYS A 65 -7.13 14.32 -0.76
N VAL A 66 -7.28 13.70 0.42
CA VAL A 66 -7.57 12.27 0.56
C VAL A 66 -8.69 12.12 1.58
N TRP A 67 -9.69 11.30 1.28
CA TRP A 67 -10.83 11.04 2.18
C TRP A 67 -11.32 9.61 2.03
N LYS A 68 -12.10 9.16 3.00
CA LYS A 68 -12.78 7.85 2.97
C LYS A 68 -14.18 8.01 2.36
N ASP A 69 -14.58 7.03 1.57
CA ASP A 69 -15.92 6.89 1.02
C ASP A 69 -16.23 5.39 0.88
N THR A 70 -17.38 5.03 0.32
CA THR A 70 -17.68 3.65 -0.02
C THR A 70 -17.80 3.47 -1.53
N ILE A 71 -17.52 2.27 -2.02
CA ILE A 71 -17.58 1.98 -3.46
C ILE A 71 -18.99 2.18 -4.01
N ASN A 72 -20.02 1.82 -3.24
CA ASN A 72 -21.41 2.01 -3.63
C ASN A 72 -21.83 3.49 -3.62
N SER A 73 -21.30 4.29 -2.68
CA SER A 73 -21.52 5.73 -2.66
C SER A 73 -20.97 6.40 -3.94
N ILE A 74 -19.77 5.97 -4.38
CA ILE A 74 -19.19 6.46 -5.63
C ILE A 74 -20.02 6.02 -6.83
N SER A 75 -20.39 4.75 -6.92
CA SER A 75 -21.08 4.19 -8.08
C SER A 75 -22.49 4.77 -8.29
N ARG A 76 -23.15 5.19 -7.20
CA ARG A 76 -24.51 5.76 -7.25
C ARG A 76 -24.56 7.26 -7.53
N SER A 77 -23.42 7.95 -7.52
CA SER A 77 -23.36 9.40 -7.72
C SER A 77 -22.57 9.74 -8.99
N GLU A 78 -23.28 10.28 -9.97
CA GLU A 78 -22.66 10.74 -11.22
C GLU A 78 -21.58 11.82 -10.95
N GLU A 79 -21.83 12.74 -10.02
CA GLU A 79 -20.89 13.75 -9.61
C GLU A 79 -19.58 13.13 -9.09
N LYS A 80 -19.65 12.03 -8.32
CA LYS A 80 -18.49 11.38 -7.74
C LYS A 80 -17.68 10.59 -8.77
N TRP A 81 -18.35 9.74 -9.58
CA TRP A 81 -17.62 8.91 -10.55
C TRP A 81 -17.15 9.70 -11.78
N SER A 82 -17.76 10.83 -12.13
CA SER A 82 -17.30 11.68 -13.23
C SER A 82 -16.19 12.66 -12.87
N ALA A 83 -15.91 12.82 -11.58
CA ALA A 83 -14.94 13.82 -11.10
C ALA A 83 -13.47 13.49 -11.41
N GLY A 84 -13.17 12.27 -11.84
CA GLY A 84 -11.80 11.86 -12.18
C GLY A 84 -10.92 11.62 -10.96
N TYR A 85 -11.48 11.17 -9.85
CA TYR A 85 -10.72 10.85 -8.64
C TYR A 85 -10.02 9.50 -8.72
N PHE A 86 -8.88 9.41 -8.04
CA PHE A 86 -8.22 8.13 -7.80
C PHE A 86 -8.91 7.43 -6.62
N VAL A 87 -9.27 6.16 -6.84
CA VAL A 87 -10.00 5.33 -5.87
C VAL A 87 -9.25 4.02 -5.64
N LYS A 88 -9.04 3.64 -4.38
CA LYS A 88 -8.46 2.34 -4.01
C LYS A 88 -9.18 1.73 -2.80
N PRO A 89 -9.33 0.38 -2.72
CA PRO A 89 -9.92 -0.27 -1.56
C PRO A 89 -9.02 -0.10 -0.32
N VAL A 90 -9.65 0.02 0.88
CA VAL A 90 -8.93 0.20 2.15
C VAL A 90 -8.37 -1.12 2.67
N ARG A 91 -9.18 -2.16 2.78
CA ARG A 91 -8.81 -3.40 3.48
C ARG A 91 -8.44 -4.58 2.60
N SER A 92 -8.96 -4.63 1.39
CA SER A 92 -8.76 -5.76 0.48
C SER A 92 -8.11 -5.31 -0.81
N LYS A 93 -7.60 -6.26 -1.58
CA LYS A 93 -7.24 -6.03 -2.99
C LYS A 93 -8.44 -6.34 -3.89
N ALA A 94 -9.64 -5.88 -3.52
CA ALA A 94 -10.84 -6.09 -4.31
C ALA A 94 -10.66 -5.62 -5.75
N PHE A 95 -9.89 -4.54 -5.93
CA PHE A 95 -9.40 -4.10 -7.25
C PHE A 95 -8.07 -3.33 -7.09
N THR A 96 -7.35 -3.15 -8.18
CA THR A 96 -6.18 -2.26 -8.22
C THR A 96 -6.64 -0.81 -8.26
N GLY A 97 -6.10 0.04 -7.38
CA GLY A 97 -6.43 1.46 -7.35
C GLY A 97 -6.28 2.11 -8.72
N LYS A 98 -7.27 2.87 -9.15
CA LYS A 98 -7.35 3.52 -10.47
C LYS A 98 -8.12 4.83 -10.42
N ILE A 99 -7.97 5.63 -11.47
CA ILE A 99 -8.79 6.83 -11.66
C ILE A 99 -10.17 6.38 -12.16
N ILE A 100 -11.22 6.93 -11.53
CA ILE A 100 -12.63 6.76 -11.93
C ILE A 100 -13.08 8.08 -12.54
N SER A 101 -13.39 8.08 -13.83
CA SER A 101 -13.86 9.24 -14.60
C SER A 101 -15.10 8.95 -15.43
N SER A 102 -15.53 7.68 -15.42
CA SER A 102 -16.73 7.22 -16.10
C SER A 102 -17.32 6.02 -15.37
N ILE A 103 -18.58 5.73 -15.62
CA ILE A 103 -19.24 4.56 -15.04
C ILE A 103 -18.58 3.24 -15.45
N SER A 104 -17.97 3.20 -16.64
CA SER A 104 -17.26 2.01 -17.13
C SER A 104 -15.99 1.70 -16.31
N ASP A 105 -15.40 2.70 -15.67
CA ASP A 105 -14.23 2.50 -14.80
C ASP A 105 -14.58 1.74 -13.52
N LEU A 106 -15.85 1.71 -13.13
CA LEU A 106 -16.34 0.96 -11.97
C LEU A 106 -16.51 -0.54 -12.24
N VAL A 107 -16.42 -0.96 -13.50
CA VAL A 107 -16.47 -2.39 -13.83
C VAL A 107 -15.30 -3.11 -13.15
N GLY A 108 -15.63 -4.17 -12.40
CA GLY A 108 -14.67 -4.93 -11.61
C GLY A 108 -14.27 -4.31 -10.27
N CYS A 109 -14.90 -3.20 -9.87
CA CYS A 109 -14.68 -2.58 -8.55
C CYS A 109 -15.62 -3.09 -7.45
N GLY A 110 -16.33 -4.18 -7.67
CA GLY A 110 -17.27 -4.75 -6.70
C GLY A 110 -18.64 -5.03 -7.32
N ASN A 111 -19.56 -5.43 -6.49
CA ASN A 111 -20.96 -5.63 -6.87
C ASN A 111 -21.88 -4.87 -5.91
N TYR A 112 -23.14 -4.67 -6.30
CA TYR A 112 -24.10 -3.89 -5.50
C TYR A 112 -24.50 -4.54 -4.16
N SER A 113 -24.18 -5.83 -3.97
CA SER A 113 -24.50 -6.56 -2.75
C SER A 113 -23.44 -6.39 -1.64
N GLU A 114 -22.25 -5.93 -2.02
CA GLU A 114 -21.14 -5.73 -1.07
C GLU A 114 -20.66 -4.28 -1.15
N ASP A 115 -20.89 -3.53 -0.07
CA ASP A 115 -20.29 -2.22 0.08
C ASP A 115 -19.02 -2.33 0.93
N TYR A 116 -18.00 -1.56 0.58
CA TYR A 116 -16.75 -1.53 1.33
C TYR A 116 -16.07 -0.18 1.22
N ASP A 117 -15.23 0.10 2.22
CA ASP A 117 -14.51 1.35 2.33
C ASP A 117 -13.44 1.48 1.26
N VAL A 118 -13.37 2.65 0.67
CA VAL A 118 -12.35 3.07 -0.29
C VAL A 118 -11.69 4.37 0.17
N LEU A 119 -10.40 4.52 -0.17
CA LEU A 119 -9.73 5.80 -0.15
C LEU A 119 -9.89 6.47 -1.50
N VAL A 120 -10.36 7.70 -1.46
CA VAL A 120 -10.54 8.57 -2.62
C VAL A 120 -9.54 9.72 -2.53
N SER A 121 -8.94 10.09 -3.63
CA SER A 121 -8.06 11.25 -3.68
C SER A 121 -8.11 11.98 -5.01
N GLU A 122 -7.69 13.24 -4.99
CA GLU A 122 -7.33 13.93 -6.21
C GLU A 122 -6.20 13.17 -6.92
N PRO A 123 -6.19 13.09 -8.26
CA PRO A 123 -5.13 12.42 -9.00
C PRO A 123 -3.81 13.19 -8.90
N LEU A 124 -2.69 12.48 -8.94
CA LEU A 124 -1.35 13.06 -9.05
C LEU A 124 -0.76 12.73 -10.41
N ASP A 125 -0.07 13.69 -11.02
CA ASP A 125 0.74 13.47 -12.23
C ASP A 125 2.11 12.92 -11.84
N ILE A 126 2.16 11.60 -11.59
CA ILE A 126 3.32 10.89 -11.04
C ILE A 126 4.27 10.51 -12.16
N CYS A 127 5.55 10.87 -12.00
CA CYS A 127 6.63 10.54 -12.94
C CYS A 127 7.52 9.39 -12.47
N ALA A 128 7.67 9.22 -11.16
CA ALA A 128 8.51 8.17 -10.58
C ALA A 128 8.01 7.78 -9.19
N GLU A 129 8.25 6.54 -8.80
CA GLU A 129 7.79 5.97 -7.54
C GLU A 129 8.86 5.10 -6.90
N TRP A 130 8.94 5.14 -5.57
CA TRP A 130 9.81 4.29 -4.77
C TRP A 130 9.05 3.72 -3.59
N ARG A 131 9.44 2.53 -3.18
CA ARG A 131 9.01 1.90 -1.95
C ARG A 131 10.15 1.90 -0.95
N CYS A 132 9.93 2.56 0.18
CA CYS A 132 10.82 2.54 1.33
C CYS A 132 10.36 1.42 2.27
N PHE A 133 11.29 0.54 2.65
CA PHE A 133 11.04 -0.51 3.62
C PHE A 133 11.53 -0.02 4.99
N ILE A 134 10.63 -0.01 5.96
CA ILE A 134 10.88 0.51 7.31
C ILE A 134 10.81 -0.64 8.31
N ILE A 135 11.82 -0.76 9.15
CA ILE A 135 11.88 -1.70 10.27
C ILE A 135 12.44 -0.94 11.47
N TYR A 136 11.73 -0.97 12.61
CA TYR A 136 12.13 -0.33 13.87
C TYR A 136 12.60 1.12 13.71
N ASP A 137 11.79 1.93 13.02
CA ASP A 137 12.05 3.36 12.81
C ASP A 137 13.19 3.70 11.83
N GLU A 138 13.75 2.70 11.15
CA GLU A 138 14.83 2.90 10.17
C GLU A 138 14.38 2.48 8.77
N ILE A 139 14.77 3.27 7.76
CA ILE A 139 14.65 2.86 6.36
C ILE A 139 15.78 1.87 6.08
N VAL A 140 15.43 0.59 5.95
CA VAL A 140 16.42 -0.47 5.66
C VAL A 140 16.70 -0.62 4.17
N ASP A 141 15.80 -0.19 3.31
CA ASP A 141 15.96 -0.25 1.86
C ASP A 141 14.99 0.70 1.13
N VAL A 142 15.38 1.18 -0.05
CA VAL A 142 14.53 1.96 -0.95
C VAL A 142 14.64 1.38 -2.36
N ARG A 143 13.52 0.97 -2.92
CA ARG A 143 13.48 0.33 -4.25
C ARG A 143 12.61 1.09 -5.23
N PRO A 144 13.02 1.18 -6.50
CA PRO A 144 12.15 1.61 -7.58
C PRO A 144 10.84 0.81 -7.57
N TYR A 145 9.72 1.49 -7.72
CA TYR A 145 8.39 0.88 -7.69
C TYR A 145 7.53 1.42 -8.82
N GLY A 146 6.53 0.64 -9.24
CA GLY A 146 5.54 1.09 -10.20
C GLY A 146 6.14 1.64 -11.50
N LEU A 147 5.97 2.93 -11.74
CA LEU A 147 6.37 3.59 -12.99
C LEU A 147 7.87 3.57 -13.28
N LEU A 148 8.73 3.44 -12.27
CA LEU A 148 10.19 3.32 -12.50
C LEU A 148 10.58 2.01 -13.17
N LEU A 149 9.72 0.99 -13.11
CA LEU A 149 9.94 -0.28 -13.80
C LEU A 149 9.61 -0.19 -15.29
N ASP A 150 8.88 0.83 -15.71
CA ASP A 150 8.56 1.09 -17.11
C ASP A 150 9.67 1.92 -17.78
N ARG A 151 10.60 1.23 -18.45
CA ARG A 151 11.74 1.85 -19.15
C ARG A 151 11.34 2.82 -20.26
N SER A 152 10.09 2.73 -20.79
CA SER A 152 9.61 3.61 -21.85
C SER A 152 9.36 5.04 -21.36
N ARG A 153 9.07 5.23 -20.07
CA ARG A 153 8.65 6.53 -19.49
C ARG A 153 9.80 7.44 -19.06
N LYS A 154 11.07 7.03 -19.24
CA LYS A 154 12.24 7.82 -18.80
C LYS A 154 12.19 8.27 -17.32
N SER A 155 11.49 7.50 -16.49
CA SER A 155 11.28 7.78 -15.06
C SER A 155 12.58 7.87 -14.25
N TYR A 156 13.67 7.29 -14.77
CA TYR A 156 15.02 7.37 -14.21
C TYR A 156 15.59 8.79 -14.11
N ARG A 157 14.96 9.78 -14.75
CA ARG A 157 15.37 11.20 -14.68
C ARG A 157 14.84 11.91 -13.43
N TYR A 158 13.89 11.33 -12.76
CA TYR A 158 13.30 11.89 -11.56
C TYR A 158 13.93 11.24 -10.34
N HIS A 159 14.23 12.05 -9.34
CA HIS A 159 14.80 11.61 -8.07
C HIS A 159 13.98 12.24 -6.95
N TYR A 160 13.73 11.48 -5.89
CA TYR A 160 13.06 12.03 -4.71
C TYR A 160 14.01 12.91 -3.91
N ASP A 161 13.46 13.88 -3.19
CA ASP A 161 14.19 14.74 -2.27
C ASP A 161 14.41 14.00 -0.94
N PHE A 162 15.68 13.74 -0.61
CA PHE A 162 16.07 13.06 0.63
C PHE A 162 15.63 13.85 1.88
N LYS A 163 15.65 15.19 1.85
CA LYS A 163 15.22 16.01 2.99
C LYS A 163 13.71 15.87 3.26
N VAL A 164 12.93 15.72 2.20
CA VAL A 164 11.49 15.46 2.32
C VAL A 164 11.27 14.07 2.89
N LEU A 165 12.02 13.06 2.44
CA LEU A 165 11.93 11.71 2.99
C LEU A 165 12.35 11.67 4.47
N ASP A 166 13.42 12.35 4.85
CA ASP A 166 13.84 12.47 6.25
C ASP A 166 12.73 13.11 7.11
N SER A 167 12.10 14.19 6.61
CA SER A 167 10.97 14.84 7.28
C SER A 167 9.73 13.93 7.38
N MET A 168 9.51 13.06 6.38
CA MET A 168 8.47 12.02 6.44
C MET A 168 8.79 11.02 7.55
N MET A 169 10.04 10.59 7.67
CA MET A 169 10.47 9.66 8.73
C MET A 169 10.35 10.27 10.11
N GLU A 170 10.74 11.52 10.30
CA GLU A 170 10.54 12.23 11.58
C GLU A 170 9.06 12.25 11.98
N ALA A 171 8.17 12.55 11.02
CA ALA A 171 6.74 12.53 11.26
C ALA A 171 6.22 11.11 11.55
N PHE A 172 6.69 10.10 10.81
CA PHE A 172 6.34 8.70 11.04
C PHE A 172 6.75 8.23 12.44
N ILE A 173 7.97 8.54 12.87
CA ILE A 173 8.50 8.18 14.20
C ILE A 173 7.68 8.85 15.32
N SER A 174 7.13 10.04 15.08
CA SER A 174 6.27 10.73 16.06
C SER A 174 4.88 10.09 16.23
N TRP A 175 4.50 9.14 15.38
CA TRP A 175 3.24 8.43 15.49
C TRP A 175 3.36 7.26 16.47
N GLU A 176 2.70 7.38 17.64
CA GLU A 176 2.81 6.38 18.72
C GLU A 176 2.33 4.98 18.33
N GLU A 177 1.30 4.89 17.48
CA GLU A 177 0.71 3.62 17.03
C GLU A 177 1.37 3.07 15.75
N ARG A 178 2.53 3.59 15.37
CA ARG A 178 3.22 3.15 14.15
C ARG A 178 3.60 1.66 14.22
N PRO A 179 3.46 0.93 13.11
CA PRO A 179 3.86 -0.47 13.06
C PRO A 179 5.39 -0.59 13.12
N MET A 180 5.88 -1.67 13.76
CA MET A 180 7.32 -1.99 13.84
C MET A 180 7.94 -2.25 12.46
N ALA A 181 7.16 -2.71 11.50
CA ALA A 181 7.59 -2.95 10.13
C ALA A 181 6.48 -2.56 9.15
N CYS A 182 6.83 -1.77 8.16
CA CYS A 182 5.90 -1.36 7.10
C CYS A 182 6.63 -0.95 5.83
N SER A 183 5.88 -0.62 4.79
CA SER A 183 6.38 0.08 3.62
C SER A 183 5.74 1.45 3.49
N LEU A 184 6.54 2.43 3.09
CA LEU A 184 6.11 3.78 2.74
C LEU A 184 6.36 3.98 1.25
N ASP A 185 5.32 4.21 0.48
CA ASP A 185 5.45 4.50 -0.95
C ASP A 185 5.52 6.01 -1.16
N ILE A 186 6.57 6.46 -1.82
CA ILE A 186 6.77 7.86 -2.20
C ILE A 186 6.76 8.02 -3.71
N CYS A 187 6.41 9.21 -4.18
CA CYS A 187 6.42 9.52 -5.59
C CYS A 187 7.04 10.89 -5.85
N VAL A 188 7.47 11.10 -7.09
CA VAL A 188 7.84 12.42 -7.61
C VAL A 188 6.86 12.79 -8.71
N THR A 189 6.27 13.97 -8.58
CA THR A 189 5.33 14.54 -9.53
C THR A 189 6.07 15.25 -10.68
N LYS A 190 5.34 15.59 -11.73
CA LYS A 190 5.89 16.27 -12.91
C LYS A 190 6.52 17.62 -12.60
N ASP A 191 6.01 18.32 -11.61
CA ASP A 191 6.55 19.59 -11.10
C ASP A 191 7.68 19.41 -10.07
N GLY A 192 8.14 18.17 -9.86
CA GLY A 192 9.32 17.83 -9.06
C GLY A 192 9.06 17.70 -7.57
N GLN A 193 7.81 17.69 -7.10
CA GLN A 193 7.50 17.51 -5.69
C GLN A 193 7.67 16.04 -5.28
N THR A 194 8.29 15.79 -4.14
CA THR A 194 8.32 14.49 -3.47
C THR A 194 7.15 14.39 -2.51
N LEU A 195 6.27 13.43 -2.75
CA LEU A 195 5.02 13.26 -2.00
C LEU A 195 4.86 11.83 -1.48
N LEU A 196 4.09 11.70 -0.40
CA LEU A 196 3.61 10.41 0.07
C LEU A 196 2.52 9.88 -0.87
N ARG A 197 2.72 8.65 -1.39
CA ARG A 197 1.76 8.05 -2.30
C ARG A 197 0.75 7.15 -1.59
N SER A 198 1.21 6.21 -0.78
CA SER A 198 0.37 5.30 0.04
C SER A 198 1.18 4.55 1.07
#